data_daf0a7abdeb59ffb72f03217501d60c4
#
_entry.id   daf0a7abdeb59ffb72f03217501d60c4
#
_cell.length_a   1.000
_cell.length_b   1.000
_cell.length_c   1.000
_cell.angle_alpha   90.00
_cell.angle_beta   90.00
_cell.angle_gamma   90.00
#
_symmetry.space_group_name_H-M   'P 1'
#
loop_
_entity.id
_entity.type
_entity.pdbx_description
1 polymer ?
#
loop_
_entity_poly.entity_id
_entity_poly.type
_entity_poly.pdbx_seq_one_letter_code
_entity_poly.pdbx_strand_id
1 'polypeptide(L)'
;MKMWAIVAILLLGMSLLPSCREKSQMSSRAVVTAIGIDADGDGGCALSVQAVEALKTAGSLSQQEGNATRVYTGGGQTVSAALGSFISTLGRSAYILHNQAIVVGMEQAQQQTLTTLTDYFMRNYQGRPLVDMVMARGRAEDVLRVPSAAYAVPAEQLTTLLEEAAQWGMAVRTHLLDVERANSGMFDAVMPIVAIQGEGEEQMLVTDGTAFFRDGEYAGELDAAGTRGLLYGRNEMQRCLYTLDTERWGAVSLQVSDVSTTVSVQENGKTAAFTFSVSCRAEILEEHSTGEADKALLEDMSERLEQKIAEDVEGMLDVTIRQNGCDVLGLCRRLKKQAPSVIRGFEEEWPDRLRDCQYVVEVSAQVNSVGAQIS
;
A
#
# COMPACT_ATOMS: atom_id res chain seq x y z
N MET A 1 -16.21 22.75 -65.81
CA MET A 1 -16.14 23.92 -64.92
C MET A 1 -16.88 23.74 -63.60
N LYS A 2 -18.11 23.22 -63.59
CA LYS A 2 -18.91 23.11 -62.35
C LYS A 2 -18.30 22.14 -61.29
N MET A 3 -17.67 21.05 -61.71
CA MET A 3 -17.07 20.06 -60.77
C MET A 3 -15.84 20.61 -60.02
N TRP A 4 -14.97 21.39 -60.68
CA TRP A 4 -13.84 22.06 -60.05
C TRP A 4 -14.24 23.15 -59.06
N ALA A 5 -15.34 23.83 -59.29
CA ALA A 5 -15.87 24.82 -58.36
C ALA A 5 -16.39 24.16 -57.06
N ILE A 6 -17.05 23.00 -57.17
CA ILE A 6 -17.53 22.22 -56.02
C ILE A 6 -16.35 21.71 -55.17
N VAL A 7 -15.31 21.19 -55.83
CA VAL A 7 -14.08 20.73 -55.12
C VAL A 7 -13.38 21.88 -54.39
N ALA A 8 -13.31 23.06 -55.02
CA ALA A 8 -12.74 24.24 -54.40
C ALA A 8 -13.52 24.74 -53.19
N ILE A 9 -14.86 24.70 -53.24
CA ILE A 9 -15.75 25.03 -52.11
C ILE A 9 -15.60 24.02 -50.97
N LEU A 10 -15.48 22.74 -51.27
CA LEU A 10 -15.24 21.69 -50.27
C LEU A 10 -13.87 21.82 -49.60
N LEU A 11 -12.81 22.15 -50.36
CA LEU A 11 -11.48 22.41 -49.81
C LEU A 11 -11.44 23.66 -48.96
N LEU A 12 -12.17 24.72 -49.36
CA LEU A 12 -12.30 25.95 -48.58
C LEU A 12 -13.11 25.73 -47.33
N GLY A 13 -14.16 24.92 -47.34
CA GLY A 13 -14.95 24.50 -46.18
C GLY A 13 -14.16 23.65 -45.17
N MET A 14 -13.24 22.79 -45.63
CA MET A 14 -12.34 22.04 -44.77
C MET A 14 -11.30 22.92 -44.06
N SER A 15 -10.87 24.04 -44.68
CA SER A 15 -9.93 24.97 -44.05
C SER A 15 -10.56 25.89 -43.01
N LEU A 16 -11.90 25.97 -42.98
CA LEU A 16 -12.67 26.79 -42.02
C LEU A 16 -13.16 25.97 -40.80
N LEU A 17 -12.88 24.66 -40.74
CA LEU A 17 -13.12 23.92 -39.52
C LEU A 17 -12.10 24.44 -38.47
N PRO A 18 -12.55 25.21 -37.46
CA PRO A 18 -11.67 25.53 -36.35
C PRO A 18 -11.28 24.17 -35.72
N SER A 19 -10.04 23.78 -35.90
CA SER A 19 -9.45 22.76 -35.05
C SER A 19 -9.60 23.29 -33.63
N CYS A 20 -10.63 22.85 -32.93
CA CYS A 20 -10.71 22.96 -31.47
C CYS A 20 -9.57 22.11 -30.90
N ARG A 21 -8.36 22.58 -31.20
CA ARG A 21 -7.16 22.15 -30.52
C ARG A 21 -7.24 22.83 -29.16
N GLU A 22 -7.87 22.15 -28.22
CA GLU A 22 -7.73 22.42 -26.81
C GLU A 22 -6.24 22.21 -26.49
N LYS A 23 -5.44 23.22 -26.87
CA LYS A 23 -4.09 23.41 -26.38
C LYS A 23 -4.21 23.85 -24.92
N SER A 24 -4.63 22.93 -24.05
CA SER A 24 -4.27 23.05 -22.66
C SER A 24 -2.74 22.90 -22.63
N GLN A 25 -2.08 24.03 -22.73
CA GLN A 25 -0.63 24.06 -22.73
C GLN A 25 -0.18 23.42 -21.43
N MET A 26 0.71 22.43 -21.46
CA MET A 26 1.33 21.83 -20.26
C MET A 26 1.92 22.91 -19.34
N SER A 27 2.29 24.07 -19.91
CA SER A 27 2.73 25.26 -19.17
C SER A 27 1.68 25.88 -18.23
N SER A 28 0.38 25.60 -18.44
CA SER A 28 -0.72 26.09 -17.58
C SER A 28 -1.14 25.11 -16.49
N ARG A 29 -0.50 23.95 -16.39
CA ARG A 29 -0.81 22.90 -15.41
C ARG A 29 0.39 22.64 -14.51
N ALA A 30 0.13 22.47 -13.21
CA ALA A 30 1.12 21.97 -12.27
C ALA A 30 1.05 20.44 -12.25
N VAL A 31 2.10 19.75 -12.73
CA VAL A 31 2.15 18.29 -12.74
C VAL A 31 2.39 17.81 -11.32
N VAL A 32 1.37 17.18 -10.73
CA VAL A 32 1.39 16.65 -9.37
C VAL A 32 1.92 15.21 -9.39
N THR A 33 2.88 14.95 -8.51
CA THR A 33 3.53 13.63 -8.36
C THR A 33 3.12 12.89 -7.10
N ALA A 34 2.75 13.63 -6.04
CA ALA A 34 2.16 13.07 -4.82
C ALA A 34 1.20 14.07 -4.18
N ILE A 35 0.22 13.55 -3.43
CA ILE A 35 -0.77 14.33 -2.70
C ILE A 35 -0.76 13.87 -1.24
N GLY A 36 -0.66 14.82 -0.31
CA GLY A 36 -0.85 14.61 1.13
C GLY A 36 -2.18 15.15 1.57
N ILE A 37 -2.85 14.44 2.47
CA ILE A 37 -4.15 14.81 3.06
C ILE A 37 -3.99 14.80 4.58
N ASP A 38 -4.04 15.97 5.20
CA ASP A 38 -3.94 16.17 6.63
C ASP A 38 -5.22 16.79 7.20
N ALA A 39 -5.45 16.64 8.49
CA ALA A 39 -6.51 17.36 9.21
C ALA A 39 -6.21 18.87 9.23
N ASP A 40 -7.25 19.68 9.05
CA ASP A 40 -7.13 21.16 9.13
C ASP A 40 -7.52 21.72 10.52
N GLY A 41 -7.99 20.84 11.42
CA GLY A 41 -8.46 21.21 12.75
C GLY A 41 -9.92 21.68 12.83
N ASP A 42 -10.55 21.99 11.70
CA ASP A 42 -11.93 22.48 11.58
C ASP A 42 -12.89 21.46 10.92
N GLY A 43 -12.44 20.21 10.76
CA GLY A 43 -13.20 19.10 10.14
C GLY A 43 -13.16 19.06 8.60
N GLY A 44 -12.36 19.90 7.98
CA GLY A 44 -12.00 19.86 6.57
C GLY A 44 -10.71 19.08 6.32
N CYS A 45 -9.97 19.49 5.29
CA CYS A 45 -8.66 18.91 4.99
C CYS A 45 -7.64 19.98 4.58
N ALA A 46 -6.42 19.82 5.08
CA ALA A 46 -5.23 20.50 4.61
C ALA A 46 -4.58 19.60 3.56
N LEU A 47 -4.50 20.06 2.31
CA LEU A 47 -3.82 19.35 1.25
C LEU A 47 -2.41 19.89 1.04
N SER A 48 -1.50 18.96 0.82
CA SER A 48 -0.17 19.23 0.29
C SER A 48 -0.02 18.53 -1.06
N VAL A 49 0.54 19.21 -2.04
CA VAL A 49 0.83 18.64 -3.35
C VAL A 49 2.30 18.79 -3.67
N GLN A 50 2.93 17.69 -4.03
CA GLN A 50 4.27 17.71 -4.59
C GLN A 50 4.14 17.90 -6.11
N ALA A 51 4.64 19.02 -6.63
CA ALA A 51 4.52 19.35 -8.04
C ALA A 51 5.89 19.58 -8.69
N VAL A 52 6.02 19.16 -9.96
CA VAL A 52 7.23 19.35 -10.76
C VAL A 52 7.40 20.81 -11.15
N GLU A 53 8.58 21.38 -10.91
CA GLU A 53 8.96 22.71 -11.35
C GLU A 53 9.55 22.68 -12.76
N ALA A 54 8.77 23.06 -13.75
CA ALA A 54 9.15 23.01 -15.17
C ALA A 54 10.42 23.81 -15.55
N LEU A 55 10.84 24.78 -14.75
CA LEU A 55 12.03 25.60 -15.00
C LEU A 55 13.35 24.87 -14.66
N LYS A 56 13.31 23.86 -13.78
CA LYS A 56 14.50 23.07 -13.42
C LYS A 56 14.78 21.94 -14.42
N THR A 57 13.79 21.56 -15.22
CA THR A 57 13.91 20.49 -16.24
C THR A 57 14.39 20.98 -17.60
N ALA A 58 14.31 22.27 -17.90
CA ALA A 58 14.43 22.79 -19.27
C ALA A 58 15.78 23.44 -19.62
N GLY A 59 16.80 23.49 -18.75
CA GLY A 59 17.95 24.24 -19.22
C GLY A 59 19.17 24.41 -18.35
N SER A 60 19.47 23.63 -17.38
CA SER A 60 20.81 23.72 -16.78
C SER A 60 21.52 22.36 -16.83
N LEU A 61 22.50 22.28 -17.74
CA LEU A 61 23.62 21.34 -17.67
C LEU A 61 24.52 21.61 -16.43
N SER A 62 24.11 22.50 -15.53
CA SER A 62 24.73 22.66 -14.22
C SER A 62 24.03 21.70 -13.27
N GLN A 63 24.76 20.75 -12.73
CA GLN A 63 24.44 19.96 -11.55
C GLN A 63 23.96 20.90 -10.43
N GLN A 64 22.67 21.18 -10.39
CA GLN A 64 22.06 21.88 -9.29
C GLN A 64 21.50 20.79 -8.37
N GLU A 65 22.22 20.58 -7.30
CA GLU A 65 21.81 19.75 -6.17
C GLU A 65 20.40 20.20 -5.73
N GLY A 66 19.42 19.30 -5.78
CA GLY A 66 18.07 19.54 -5.29
C GLY A 66 16.98 18.85 -6.12
N ASN A 67 15.88 18.53 -5.46
CA ASN A 67 14.72 17.90 -6.09
C ASN A 67 14.11 18.80 -7.18
N ALA A 68 13.65 18.17 -8.27
CA ALA A 68 12.93 18.84 -9.36
C ALA A 68 11.49 19.22 -8.98
N THR A 69 11.10 19.02 -7.71
CA THR A 69 9.75 19.21 -7.22
C THR A 69 9.69 20.22 -6.07
N ARG A 70 8.50 20.75 -5.83
CA ARG A 70 8.19 21.58 -4.67
C ARG A 70 6.85 21.18 -4.06
N VAL A 71 6.76 21.25 -2.73
CA VAL A 71 5.52 20.99 -1.99
C VAL A 71 4.78 22.31 -1.78
N TYR A 72 3.52 22.34 -2.18
CA TYR A 72 2.59 23.43 -1.99
C TYR A 72 1.45 22.99 -1.08
N THR A 73 0.93 23.88 -0.24
CA THR A 73 -0.14 23.60 0.70
C THR A 73 -1.38 24.42 0.38
N GLY A 74 -2.54 23.86 0.65
CA GLY A 74 -3.84 24.51 0.51
C GLY A 74 -4.86 23.82 1.41
N GLY A 75 -6.00 24.43 1.65
CA GLY A 75 -7.03 23.87 2.51
C GLY A 75 -8.43 24.06 1.95
N GLY A 76 -9.37 23.28 2.45
CA GLY A 76 -10.79 23.36 2.10
C GLY A 76 -11.63 22.34 2.85
N GLN A 77 -12.96 22.53 2.83
CA GLN A 77 -13.89 21.61 3.47
C GLN A 77 -13.96 20.23 2.78
N THR A 78 -13.45 20.13 1.56
CA THR A 78 -13.36 18.89 0.79
C THR A 78 -12.04 18.85 0.01
N VAL A 79 -11.59 17.65 -0.37
CA VAL A 79 -10.42 17.46 -1.23
C VAL A 79 -10.53 18.28 -2.52
N SER A 80 -11.71 18.33 -3.13
CA SER A 80 -11.96 19.13 -4.34
C SER A 80 -11.79 20.62 -4.11
N ALA A 81 -12.32 21.16 -2.99
CA ALA A 81 -12.18 22.56 -2.64
C ALA A 81 -10.73 22.94 -2.34
N ALA A 82 -10.03 22.07 -1.61
CA ALA A 82 -8.62 22.24 -1.29
C ALA A 82 -7.75 22.22 -2.56
N LEU A 83 -7.98 21.28 -3.49
CA LEU A 83 -7.31 21.28 -4.80
C LEU A 83 -7.61 22.54 -5.62
N GLY A 84 -8.86 23.04 -5.55
CA GLY A 84 -9.24 24.30 -6.18
C GLY A 84 -8.46 25.51 -5.64
N SER A 85 -8.10 25.51 -4.35
CA SER A 85 -7.35 26.61 -3.73
C SER A 85 -5.94 26.79 -4.32
N PHE A 86 -5.35 25.74 -4.90
CA PHE A 86 -4.05 25.82 -5.56
C PHE A 86 -4.04 26.72 -6.80
N ILE A 87 -5.19 26.94 -7.44
CA ILE A 87 -5.29 27.86 -8.59
C ILE A 87 -4.89 29.28 -8.15
N SER A 88 -5.31 29.71 -6.96
CA SER A 88 -4.96 31.04 -6.43
C SER A 88 -3.50 31.16 -5.99
N THR A 89 -2.89 30.06 -5.58
CA THR A 89 -1.49 30.01 -5.09
C THR A 89 -0.50 29.79 -6.22
N LEU A 90 -0.81 28.88 -7.14
CA LEU A 90 0.08 28.48 -8.24
C LEU A 90 -0.20 29.23 -9.54
N GLY A 91 -1.36 29.87 -9.68
CA GLY A 91 -1.83 30.40 -10.96
C GLY A 91 -2.04 29.30 -12.02
N ARG A 92 -2.09 28.04 -11.60
CA ARG A 92 -2.20 26.83 -12.44
C ARG A 92 -3.13 25.82 -11.79
N SER A 93 -3.86 25.06 -12.61
CA SER A 93 -4.64 23.94 -12.09
C SER A 93 -3.73 22.74 -11.79
N ALA A 94 -4.01 22.04 -10.68
CA ALA A 94 -3.36 20.78 -10.35
C ALA A 94 -3.71 19.70 -11.39
N TYR A 95 -2.69 19.08 -11.98
CA TYR A 95 -2.82 18.00 -12.94
C TYR A 95 -2.38 16.69 -12.29
N ILE A 96 -3.36 15.89 -11.86
CA ILE A 96 -3.14 14.73 -11.00
C ILE A 96 -2.95 13.41 -11.76
N LEU A 97 -2.93 13.41 -13.09
CA LEU A 97 -2.74 12.18 -13.90
C LEU A 97 -1.38 11.51 -13.66
N HIS A 98 -0.39 12.25 -13.19
CA HIS A 98 0.94 11.73 -12.85
C HIS A 98 1.12 11.49 -11.35
N ASN A 99 0.04 11.59 -10.57
CA ASN A 99 0.09 11.26 -9.15
C ASN A 99 0.47 9.79 -8.94
N GLN A 100 1.50 9.56 -8.15
CA GLN A 100 2.06 8.23 -7.86
C GLN A 100 1.64 7.74 -6.48
N ALA A 101 1.45 8.67 -5.51
CA ALA A 101 1.08 8.34 -4.15
C ALA A 101 0.07 9.33 -3.56
N ILE A 102 -0.87 8.82 -2.78
CA ILE A 102 -1.75 9.59 -1.89
C ILE A 102 -1.35 9.22 -0.46
N VAL A 103 -0.83 10.20 0.26
CA VAL A 103 -0.41 10.06 1.66
C VAL A 103 -1.50 10.62 2.55
N VAL A 104 -1.99 9.84 3.51
CA VAL A 104 -2.99 10.28 4.50
C VAL A 104 -2.31 10.44 5.85
N GLY A 105 -2.39 11.61 6.44
CA GLY A 105 -1.88 11.86 7.78
C GLY A 105 -2.65 11.06 8.83
N MET A 106 -1.96 10.63 9.90
CA MET A 106 -2.54 9.82 10.98
C MET A 106 -3.81 10.45 11.55
N GLU A 107 -3.75 11.73 11.92
CA GLU A 107 -4.90 12.44 12.50
C GLU A 107 -6.09 12.47 11.54
N GLN A 108 -5.85 12.69 10.25
CA GLN A 108 -6.89 12.71 9.24
C GLN A 108 -7.55 11.34 9.07
N ALA A 109 -6.75 10.26 9.06
CA ALA A 109 -7.26 8.90 8.96
C ALA A 109 -8.12 8.49 10.18
N GLN A 110 -7.86 9.09 11.36
CA GLN A 110 -8.64 8.88 12.57
C GLN A 110 -9.93 9.70 12.64
N GLN A 111 -10.01 10.82 11.90
CA GLN A 111 -11.15 11.73 11.91
C GLN A 111 -12.15 11.49 10.79
N GLN A 112 -11.71 10.97 9.66
CA GLN A 112 -12.55 10.78 8.47
C GLN A 112 -12.42 9.38 7.89
N THR A 113 -13.51 8.88 7.32
CA THR A 113 -13.52 7.57 6.66
C THR A 113 -12.74 7.59 5.36
N LEU A 114 -12.14 6.45 5.00
CA LEU A 114 -11.45 6.28 3.71
C LEU A 114 -12.38 6.59 2.53
N THR A 115 -13.65 6.25 2.62
CA THR A 115 -14.65 6.56 1.59
C THR A 115 -14.71 8.05 1.32
N THR A 116 -14.75 8.88 2.37
CA THR A 116 -14.76 10.34 2.24
C THR A 116 -13.46 10.86 1.61
N LEU A 117 -12.33 10.32 2.03
CA LEU A 117 -11.00 10.76 1.55
C LEU A 117 -10.73 10.37 0.09
N THR A 118 -11.28 9.24 -0.37
CA THR A 118 -11.02 8.70 -1.71
C THR A 118 -12.06 9.09 -2.76
N ASP A 119 -13.26 9.53 -2.36
CA ASP A 119 -14.40 9.84 -3.26
C ASP A 119 -14.02 10.77 -4.42
N TYR A 120 -13.27 11.84 -4.13
CA TYR A 120 -12.82 12.76 -5.18
C TYR A 120 -11.98 12.07 -6.26
N PHE A 121 -11.03 11.24 -5.86
CA PHE A 121 -10.10 10.59 -6.78
C PHE A 121 -10.80 9.53 -7.63
N MET A 122 -11.80 8.85 -7.07
CA MET A 122 -12.58 7.84 -7.79
C MET A 122 -13.56 8.46 -8.78
N ARG A 123 -14.14 9.62 -8.46
CA ARG A 123 -15.05 10.34 -9.37
C ARG A 123 -14.33 11.14 -10.44
N ASN A 124 -13.07 11.48 -10.21
CA ASN A 124 -12.31 12.30 -11.15
C ASN A 124 -11.72 11.43 -12.27
N TYR A 125 -12.06 11.75 -13.53
CA TYR A 125 -11.54 11.05 -14.71
C TYR A 125 -9.99 11.11 -14.83
N GLN A 126 -9.33 12.01 -14.12
CA GLN A 126 -7.87 12.10 -14.02
C GLN A 126 -7.31 11.23 -12.89
N GLY A 127 -8.15 10.61 -12.07
CA GLY A 127 -7.73 9.66 -11.04
C GLY A 127 -7.09 8.43 -11.66
N ARG A 128 -6.00 7.94 -11.04
CA ARG A 128 -5.37 6.67 -11.42
C ARG A 128 -5.74 5.62 -10.37
N PRO A 129 -6.44 4.55 -10.76
CA PRO A 129 -6.84 3.50 -9.80
C PRO A 129 -5.66 2.81 -9.10
N LEU A 130 -4.51 2.76 -9.77
CA LEU A 130 -3.28 2.13 -9.25
C LEU A 130 -2.30 3.14 -8.63
N VAL A 131 -2.79 4.24 -8.07
CA VAL A 131 -1.98 5.13 -7.25
C VAL A 131 -1.78 4.49 -5.88
N ASP A 132 -0.55 4.53 -5.35
CA ASP A 132 -0.26 3.99 -4.02
C ASP A 132 -0.97 4.81 -2.93
N MET A 133 -1.63 4.11 -2.00
CA MET A 133 -2.25 4.68 -0.80
C MET A 133 -1.38 4.34 0.40
N VAL A 134 -1.00 5.37 1.17
CA VAL A 134 -0.10 5.20 2.31
C VAL A 134 -0.51 6.11 3.45
N MET A 135 -0.35 5.66 4.68
CA MET A 135 -0.57 6.46 5.88
C MET A 135 0.77 6.98 6.42
N ALA A 136 0.83 8.26 6.76
CA ALA A 136 1.98 8.84 7.45
C ALA A 136 1.84 8.64 8.97
N ARG A 137 2.91 8.26 9.67
CA ARG A 137 2.95 8.19 11.15
C ARG A 137 2.65 9.55 11.81
N GLY A 138 2.83 10.62 11.09
CA GLY A 138 2.51 11.99 11.49
C GLY A 138 1.69 12.67 10.41
N ARG A 139 2.19 13.83 9.94
CA ARG A 139 1.55 14.58 8.87
C ARG A 139 1.99 14.07 7.50
N ALA A 140 1.05 14.02 6.59
CA ALA A 140 1.31 13.71 5.19
C ALA A 140 2.22 14.76 4.53
N GLU A 141 2.04 16.03 4.87
CA GLU A 141 2.88 17.13 4.38
C GLU A 141 4.36 16.89 4.68
N ASP A 142 4.69 16.41 5.89
CA ASP A 142 6.07 16.18 6.30
C ASP A 142 6.70 15.05 5.48
N VAL A 143 5.96 13.96 5.20
CA VAL A 143 6.40 12.87 4.31
C VAL A 143 6.73 13.40 2.91
N LEU A 144 5.88 14.27 2.34
CA LEU A 144 6.13 14.84 1.01
C LEU A 144 7.32 15.82 0.97
N ARG A 145 7.74 16.34 2.11
CA ARG A 145 8.88 17.27 2.24
C ARG A 145 10.21 16.56 2.45
N VAL A 146 10.21 15.26 2.77
CA VAL A 146 11.46 14.50 2.93
C VAL A 146 12.25 14.57 1.63
N PRO A 147 13.51 15.05 1.67
CA PRO A 147 14.34 15.14 0.47
C PRO A 147 14.70 13.74 -0.04
N SER A 148 14.94 13.63 -1.33
CA SER A 148 15.48 12.42 -1.92
C SER A 148 16.86 12.70 -2.50
N ALA A 149 17.87 11.95 -2.06
CA ALA A 149 19.20 12.00 -2.66
C ALA A 149 19.30 11.14 -3.93
N ALA A 150 18.48 10.09 -4.03
CA ALA A 150 18.53 9.13 -5.13
C ALA A 150 17.59 9.49 -6.30
N TYR A 151 16.50 10.24 -6.03
CA TYR A 151 15.46 10.51 -7.00
C TYR A 151 15.24 12.01 -7.16
N ALA A 152 15.17 12.49 -8.40
CA ALA A 152 14.82 13.88 -8.69
C ALA A 152 13.37 14.23 -8.26
N VAL A 153 12.50 13.21 -8.20
CA VAL A 153 11.11 13.30 -7.74
C VAL A 153 10.96 12.42 -6.49
N PRO A 154 10.82 13.00 -5.28
CA PRO A 154 10.74 12.23 -4.04
C PRO A 154 9.56 11.24 -3.99
N ALA A 155 8.46 11.50 -4.71
CA ALA A 155 7.37 10.53 -4.85
C ALA A 155 7.84 9.18 -5.43
N GLU A 156 8.83 9.17 -6.31
CA GLU A 156 9.41 7.93 -6.87
C GLU A 156 10.15 7.12 -5.79
N GLN A 157 10.82 7.80 -4.86
CA GLN A 157 11.46 7.13 -3.72
C GLN A 157 10.41 6.46 -2.83
N LEU A 158 9.31 7.16 -2.53
CA LEU A 158 8.23 6.60 -1.71
C LEU A 158 7.62 5.35 -2.36
N THR A 159 7.27 5.42 -3.66
CA THR A 159 6.69 4.27 -4.36
C THR A 159 7.66 3.10 -4.48
N THR A 160 8.94 3.37 -4.72
CA THR A 160 9.98 2.33 -4.75
C THR A 160 10.17 1.70 -3.37
N LEU A 161 10.19 2.50 -2.29
CA LEU A 161 10.24 1.99 -0.92
C LEU A 161 9.09 1.01 -0.64
N LEU A 162 7.85 1.39 -0.99
CA LEU A 162 6.67 0.56 -0.78
C LEU A 162 6.73 -0.73 -1.61
N GLU A 163 7.20 -0.66 -2.85
CA GLU A 163 7.33 -1.81 -3.73
C GLU A 163 8.38 -2.81 -3.20
N GLU A 164 9.57 -2.34 -2.88
CA GLU A 164 10.63 -3.18 -2.34
C GLU A 164 10.26 -3.76 -0.97
N ALA A 165 9.69 -2.93 -0.07
CA ALA A 165 9.25 -3.38 1.24
C ALA A 165 8.15 -4.46 1.13
N ALA A 166 7.24 -4.35 0.17
CA ALA A 166 6.22 -5.37 -0.06
C ALA A 166 6.83 -6.68 -0.59
N GLN A 167 7.81 -6.61 -1.49
CA GLN A 167 8.50 -7.81 -1.99
C GLN A 167 9.24 -8.57 -0.88
N TRP A 168 9.75 -7.84 0.13
CA TRP A 168 10.49 -8.40 1.25
C TRP A 168 9.64 -8.65 2.50
N GLY A 169 8.32 -8.58 2.39
CA GLY A 169 7.42 -8.85 3.51
C GLY A 169 7.45 -7.83 4.65
N MET A 170 7.97 -6.62 4.38
CA MET A 170 8.11 -5.54 5.37
C MET A 170 6.92 -4.59 5.39
N ALA A 171 6.14 -4.53 4.32
CA ALA A 171 4.95 -3.70 4.20
C ALA A 171 3.90 -4.36 3.31
N VAL A 172 2.64 -3.99 3.48
CA VAL A 172 1.62 -4.22 2.45
C VAL A 172 1.78 -3.18 1.35
N ARG A 173 1.35 -3.50 0.13
CA ARG A 173 1.16 -2.49 -0.92
C ARG A 173 -0.32 -2.32 -1.19
N THR A 174 -0.81 -1.12 -1.06
CA THR A 174 -2.24 -0.81 -1.21
C THR A 174 -2.41 0.28 -2.24
N HIS A 175 -3.32 0.06 -3.20
CA HIS A 175 -3.68 1.07 -4.19
C HIS A 175 -5.06 1.66 -3.90
N LEU A 176 -5.35 2.80 -4.49
CA LEU A 176 -6.68 3.42 -4.41
C LEU A 176 -7.81 2.44 -4.79
N LEU A 177 -7.58 1.60 -5.79
CA LEU A 177 -8.54 0.56 -6.21
C LEU A 177 -8.80 -0.48 -5.11
N ASP A 178 -7.81 -0.80 -4.28
CA ASP A 178 -7.97 -1.77 -3.19
C ASP A 178 -8.79 -1.17 -2.06
N VAL A 179 -8.61 0.12 -1.76
CA VAL A 179 -9.46 0.86 -0.82
C VAL A 179 -10.90 0.91 -1.32
N GLU A 180 -11.12 1.14 -2.61
CA GLU A 180 -12.48 1.16 -3.18
C GLU A 180 -13.15 -0.22 -3.15
N ARG A 181 -12.39 -1.29 -3.37
CA ARG A 181 -12.90 -2.66 -3.21
C ARG A 181 -13.30 -2.94 -1.76
N ALA A 182 -12.54 -2.43 -0.80
CA ALA A 182 -12.87 -2.52 0.61
C ALA A 182 -14.15 -1.73 0.92
N ASN A 183 -14.27 -0.49 0.44
CA ASN A 183 -15.48 0.32 0.57
C ASN A 183 -16.73 -0.38 -0.03
N SER A 184 -16.55 -1.29 -0.99
CA SER A 184 -17.62 -2.11 -1.57
C SER A 184 -17.97 -3.34 -0.71
N GLY A 185 -17.42 -3.49 0.49
CA GLY A 185 -17.70 -4.57 1.43
C GLY A 185 -17.11 -5.94 1.05
N MET A 186 -16.03 -5.95 0.27
CA MET A 186 -15.34 -7.20 -0.09
C MET A 186 -14.44 -7.71 1.03
N PHE A 187 -13.82 -6.82 1.77
CA PHE A 187 -12.91 -6.99 2.90
C PHE A 187 -12.68 -5.64 3.55
N ASP A 188 -12.09 -5.61 4.72
CA ASP A 188 -11.68 -4.37 5.37
C ASP A 188 -10.33 -3.88 4.84
N ALA A 189 -10.21 -2.56 4.66
CA ALA A 189 -9.04 -1.94 4.07
C ALA A 189 -7.82 -2.01 4.99
N VAL A 190 -6.64 -2.06 4.37
CA VAL A 190 -5.36 -1.87 5.04
C VAL A 190 -4.52 -0.88 4.26
N MET A 191 -3.64 -0.16 4.93
CA MET A 191 -2.64 0.73 4.30
C MET A 191 -1.29 0.56 4.96
N PRO A 192 -0.18 0.58 4.21
CA PRO A 192 1.14 0.65 4.81
C PRO A 192 1.31 1.97 5.56
N ILE A 193 2.01 1.95 6.68
CA ILE A 193 2.41 3.14 7.42
C ILE A 193 3.85 3.46 7.07
N VAL A 194 4.14 4.74 6.85
CA VAL A 194 5.50 5.25 6.72
C VAL A 194 5.79 6.25 7.83
N ALA A 195 7.02 6.23 8.31
CA ALA A 195 7.55 7.17 9.29
C ALA A 195 8.78 7.89 8.72
N ILE A 196 9.11 9.01 9.34
CA ILE A 196 10.34 9.76 9.05
C ILE A 196 11.36 9.39 10.12
N GLN A 197 12.54 8.95 9.70
CA GLN A 197 13.68 8.66 10.57
C GLN A 197 14.83 9.62 10.25
N GLY A 198 15.59 10.03 11.27
CA GLY A 198 16.67 11.00 11.14
C GLY A 198 16.18 12.45 11.29
N GLU A 199 17.12 13.40 11.20
CA GLU A 199 16.87 14.83 11.35
C GLU A 199 17.51 15.63 10.19
N GLY A 200 16.90 16.75 9.85
CA GLY A 200 17.45 17.66 8.83
C GLY A 200 17.60 17.02 7.44
N GLU A 201 18.81 17.10 6.87
CA GLU A 201 19.11 16.53 5.54
C GLU A 201 19.29 15.00 5.56
N GLU A 202 19.44 14.40 6.74
CA GLU A 202 19.57 12.93 6.92
C GLU A 202 18.18 12.26 7.09
N GLN A 203 17.09 13.01 6.94
CA GLN A 203 15.75 12.43 7.00
C GLN A 203 15.53 11.42 5.89
N MET A 204 14.98 10.27 6.26
CA MET A 204 14.60 9.21 5.33
C MET A 204 13.23 8.64 5.68
N LEU A 205 12.54 8.12 4.67
CA LEU A 205 11.29 7.40 4.84
C LEU A 205 11.58 5.95 5.19
N VAL A 206 10.87 5.42 6.18
CA VAL A 206 10.90 4.01 6.57
C VAL A 206 9.48 3.46 6.67
N THR A 207 9.30 2.16 6.43
CA THR A 207 8.03 1.48 6.70
C THR A 207 7.88 1.25 8.20
N ASP A 208 6.66 1.43 8.73
CA ASP A 208 6.38 1.38 10.17
C ASP A 208 5.05 0.65 10.47
N GLY A 209 4.90 -0.54 9.88
CA GLY A 209 3.74 -1.38 10.07
C GLY A 209 2.60 -1.15 9.09
N THR A 210 1.40 -1.57 9.47
CA THR A 210 0.20 -1.55 8.63
C THR A 210 -1.00 -1.06 9.42
N ALA A 211 -1.66 -0.01 8.95
CA ALA A 211 -2.96 0.42 9.46
C ALA A 211 -4.07 -0.45 8.89
N PHE A 212 -5.10 -0.74 9.68
CA PHE A 212 -6.31 -1.41 9.24
C PHE A 212 -7.55 -0.59 9.60
N PHE A 213 -8.57 -0.73 8.77
CA PHE A 213 -9.79 0.06 8.82
C PHE A 213 -11.00 -0.88 8.85
N ARG A 214 -11.99 -0.56 9.64
CA ARG A 214 -13.27 -1.26 9.65
C ARG A 214 -14.34 -0.36 9.05
N ASP A 215 -15.04 -0.82 8.03
CA ASP A 215 -16.06 -0.02 7.32
C ASP A 215 -15.52 1.36 6.86
N GLY A 216 -14.21 1.42 6.56
CA GLY A 216 -13.52 2.65 6.18
C GLY A 216 -13.07 3.54 7.35
N GLU A 217 -13.41 3.24 8.59
CA GLU A 217 -12.93 3.93 9.79
C GLU A 217 -11.63 3.31 10.30
N TYR A 218 -10.70 4.14 10.75
CA TYR A 218 -9.45 3.68 11.35
C TYR A 218 -9.73 2.82 12.60
N ALA A 219 -9.22 1.59 12.61
CA ALA A 219 -9.49 0.61 13.66
C ALA A 219 -8.24 0.20 14.44
N GLY A 220 -7.04 0.40 13.89
CA GLY A 220 -5.80 0.06 14.58
C GLY A 220 -4.63 -0.19 13.63
N GLU A 221 -3.58 -0.77 14.19
CA GLU A 221 -2.32 -1.01 13.50
C GLU A 221 -1.77 -2.41 13.78
N LEU A 222 -1.05 -2.93 12.82
CA LEU A 222 -0.19 -4.09 12.94
C LEU A 222 1.27 -3.65 12.93
N ASP A 223 2.05 -4.22 13.81
CA ASP A 223 3.50 -4.09 13.79
C ASP A 223 4.14 -4.90 12.64
N ALA A 224 5.46 -5.02 12.63
CA ALA A 224 6.18 -5.78 11.61
C ALA A 224 5.78 -7.27 11.60
N ALA A 225 5.55 -7.89 12.77
CA ALA A 225 5.14 -9.29 12.88
C ALA A 225 3.71 -9.50 12.37
N GLY A 226 2.77 -8.64 12.80
CA GLY A 226 1.40 -8.65 12.33
C GLY A 226 1.29 -8.34 10.83
N THR A 227 2.14 -7.44 10.29
CA THR A 227 2.22 -7.17 8.85
C THR A 227 2.64 -8.41 8.07
N ARG A 228 3.66 -9.15 8.54
CA ARG A 228 4.03 -10.45 7.94
C ARG A 228 2.88 -11.45 8.01
N GLY A 229 2.23 -11.58 9.18
CA GLY A 229 1.06 -12.43 9.37
C GLY A 229 -0.06 -12.13 8.37
N LEU A 230 -0.33 -10.84 8.10
CA LEU A 230 -1.29 -10.40 7.11
C LEU A 230 -0.90 -10.82 5.69
N LEU A 231 0.36 -10.63 5.31
CA LEU A 231 0.87 -11.02 3.99
C LEU A 231 0.79 -12.54 3.79
N TYR A 232 1.13 -13.35 4.81
CA TYR A 232 0.91 -14.80 4.79
C TYR A 232 -0.57 -15.14 4.64
N GLY A 233 -1.44 -14.57 5.49
CA GLY A 233 -2.87 -14.82 5.47
C GLY A 233 -3.56 -14.48 4.15
N ARG A 234 -3.08 -13.45 3.45
CA ARG A 234 -3.55 -13.03 2.12
C ARG A 234 -2.95 -13.81 0.96
N ASN A 235 -1.93 -14.65 1.21
CA ASN A 235 -1.09 -15.25 0.17
C ASN A 235 -0.38 -14.21 -0.71
N GLU A 236 0.08 -13.13 -0.09
CA GLU A 236 0.79 -12.02 -0.73
C GLU A 236 2.29 -11.99 -0.33
N MET A 237 2.74 -12.82 0.61
CA MET A 237 4.14 -12.95 1.00
C MET A 237 4.95 -13.52 -0.17
N GLN A 238 5.98 -12.78 -0.60
CA GLN A 238 6.89 -13.22 -1.66
C GLN A 238 8.21 -13.72 -1.08
N ARG A 239 8.84 -12.87 -0.27
CA ARG A 239 10.10 -13.15 0.44
C ARG A 239 10.04 -12.54 1.83
N CYS A 240 10.80 -13.10 2.74
CA CYS A 240 10.94 -12.57 4.09
C CYS A 240 12.26 -13.02 4.71
N LEU A 241 12.82 -12.18 5.57
CA LEU A 241 13.97 -12.52 6.37
C LEU A 241 13.56 -12.80 7.81
N TYR A 242 14.01 -13.92 8.35
CA TYR A 242 13.91 -14.25 9.76
C TYR A 242 15.30 -14.45 10.34
N THR A 243 15.53 -13.92 11.53
CA THR A 243 16.69 -14.27 12.33
C THR A 243 16.20 -15.00 13.57
N LEU A 244 16.62 -16.26 13.72
CA LEU A 244 16.23 -17.14 14.80
C LEU A 244 17.42 -17.34 15.74
N ASP A 245 17.23 -16.99 17.01
CA ASP A 245 18.25 -17.24 18.03
C ASP A 245 18.11 -18.65 18.59
N THR A 246 19.22 -19.38 18.63
CA THR A 246 19.30 -20.72 19.17
C THR A 246 20.43 -20.87 20.16
N GLU A 247 20.25 -21.71 21.18
CA GLU A 247 21.32 -21.99 22.16
C GLU A 247 22.49 -22.77 21.55
N ARG A 248 22.22 -23.62 20.55
CA ARG A 248 23.20 -24.53 19.97
C ARG A 248 24.01 -23.91 18.84
N TRP A 249 23.35 -23.12 17.96
CA TRP A 249 23.96 -22.59 16.74
C TRP A 249 24.07 -21.05 16.72
N GLY A 250 23.63 -20.38 17.81
CA GLY A 250 23.59 -18.91 17.86
C GLY A 250 22.47 -18.33 16.98
N ALA A 251 22.70 -17.15 16.45
CA ALA A 251 21.78 -16.50 15.53
C ALA A 251 21.90 -17.09 14.12
N VAL A 252 20.77 -17.54 13.56
CA VAL A 252 20.67 -18.08 12.20
C VAL A 252 19.72 -17.22 11.39
N SER A 253 20.20 -16.70 10.26
CA SER A 253 19.38 -15.89 9.34
C SER A 253 18.88 -16.74 8.20
N LEU A 254 17.55 -16.71 8.00
CA LEU A 254 16.83 -17.47 6.99
C LEU A 254 16.15 -16.52 6.00
N GLN A 255 16.27 -16.80 4.71
CA GLN A 255 15.45 -16.18 3.67
C GLN A 255 14.32 -17.12 3.28
N VAL A 256 13.09 -16.72 3.55
CA VAL A 256 11.88 -17.43 3.12
C VAL A 256 11.54 -17.04 1.69
N SER A 257 11.11 -18.02 0.90
CA SER A 257 10.64 -17.87 -0.49
C SER A 257 9.60 -18.95 -0.84
N ASP A 258 9.09 -18.95 -2.07
CA ASP A 258 8.13 -19.95 -2.57
C ASP A 258 6.93 -20.14 -1.64
N VAL A 259 6.40 -19.04 -1.13
CA VAL A 259 5.30 -19.05 -0.17
C VAL A 259 3.97 -19.31 -0.87
N SER A 260 3.18 -20.20 -0.29
CA SER A 260 1.80 -20.46 -0.72
C SER A 260 0.90 -20.65 0.49
N THR A 261 -0.20 -19.89 0.54
CA THR A 261 -1.21 -20.03 1.60
C THR A 261 -2.56 -20.39 1.00
N THR A 262 -3.17 -21.43 1.54
CA THR A 262 -4.55 -21.80 1.25
C THR A 262 -5.41 -21.63 2.50
N VAL A 263 -6.62 -21.08 2.32
CA VAL A 263 -7.59 -20.93 3.42
C VAL A 263 -8.80 -21.77 3.11
N SER A 264 -9.05 -22.79 3.92
CA SER A 264 -10.23 -23.63 3.87
C SER A 264 -11.23 -23.24 4.95
N VAL A 265 -12.51 -23.50 4.69
CA VAL A 265 -13.61 -23.19 5.59
C VAL A 265 -14.40 -24.47 5.84
N GLN A 266 -14.66 -24.77 7.10
CA GLN A 266 -15.54 -25.86 7.51
C GLN A 266 -16.69 -25.32 8.35
N GLU A 267 -17.87 -25.89 8.16
CA GLU A 267 -19.03 -25.58 8.99
C GLU A 267 -18.84 -26.19 10.39
N ASN A 268 -19.07 -25.38 11.42
CA ASN A 268 -19.01 -25.81 12.82
C ASN A 268 -20.28 -25.36 13.55
N GLY A 269 -21.38 -26.05 13.32
CA GLY A 269 -22.68 -25.69 13.87
C GLY A 269 -23.17 -24.33 13.34
N LYS A 270 -23.24 -23.33 14.22
CA LYS A 270 -23.64 -21.95 13.87
C LYS A 270 -22.46 -21.03 13.58
N THR A 271 -21.23 -21.55 13.64
CA THR A 271 -19.97 -20.85 13.39
C THR A 271 -19.20 -21.54 12.27
N ALA A 272 -18.01 -21.07 11.97
CA ALA A 272 -17.10 -21.69 11.02
C ALA A 272 -15.73 -21.92 11.65
N ALA A 273 -15.00 -22.88 11.12
CA ALA A 273 -13.59 -23.05 11.36
C ALA A 273 -12.81 -22.71 10.08
N PHE A 274 -11.84 -21.83 10.22
CA PHE A 274 -10.93 -21.43 9.14
C PHE A 274 -9.57 -22.07 9.38
N THR A 275 -9.07 -22.82 8.39
CA THR A 275 -7.73 -23.39 8.44
C THR A 275 -6.85 -22.67 7.42
N PHE A 276 -5.78 -22.05 7.90
CA PHE A 276 -4.74 -21.43 7.11
C PHE A 276 -3.60 -22.44 6.95
N SER A 277 -3.42 -22.99 5.77
CA SER A 277 -2.31 -23.91 5.48
C SER A 277 -1.25 -23.15 4.69
N VAL A 278 -0.14 -22.82 5.35
CA VAL A 278 1.00 -22.11 4.79
C VAL A 278 2.10 -23.10 4.45
N SER A 279 2.62 -23.03 3.23
CA SER A 279 3.81 -23.78 2.82
C SER A 279 4.87 -22.83 2.30
N CYS A 280 6.14 -23.04 2.64
CA CYS A 280 7.24 -22.23 2.17
C CYS A 280 8.56 -23.01 2.10
N ARG A 281 9.53 -22.42 1.39
CA ARG A 281 10.92 -22.84 1.45
C ARG A 281 11.74 -21.75 2.12
N ALA A 282 12.82 -22.15 2.77
CA ALA A 282 13.77 -21.20 3.31
C ALA A 282 15.21 -21.67 3.07
N GLU A 283 16.09 -20.72 2.96
CA GLU A 283 17.54 -20.92 2.79
C GLU A 283 18.27 -20.26 3.95
N ILE A 284 19.28 -20.95 4.51
CA ILE A 284 20.17 -20.36 5.49
C ILE A 284 21.10 -19.40 4.77
N LEU A 285 21.03 -18.11 5.09
CA LEU A 285 21.93 -17.09 4.56
C LEU A 285 23.18 -16.92 5.40
N GLU A 286 23.03 -17.02 6.73
CA GLU A 286 24.11 -16.80 7.68
C GLU A 286 23.88 -17.66 8.92
N GLU A 287 24.94 -18.29 9.41
CA GLU A 287 25.01 -19.01 10.68
C GLU A 287 26.34 -18.72 11.37
N HIS A 288 26.31 -18.70 12.69
CA HIS A 288 27.52 -18.43 13.49
C HIS A 288 28.17 -19.73 14.02
N SER A 289 27.74 -20.89 13.53
CA SER A 289 28.30 -22.17 13.93
C SER A 289 29.63 -22.43 13.20
N THR A 290 30.51 -23.18 13.83
CA THR A 290 31.86 -23.55 13.28
C THR A 290 31.79 -24.85 12.47
N GLY A 291 30.62 -25.41 12.18
CA GLY A 291 30.39 -26.69 11.50
C GLY A 291 29.59 -26.52 10.21
N GLU A 292 29.64 -27.51 9.32
CA GLU A 292 28.73 -27.62 8.20
C GLU A 292 27.29 -27.78 8.73
N ALA A 293 26.31 -27.17 8.03
CA ALA A 293 24.90 -27.30 8.33
C ALA A 293 24.51 -28.82 8.32
N ASP A 294 24.32 -29.37 9.51
CA ASP A 294 23.92 -30.76 9.65
C ASP A 294 22.39 -30.90 9.54
N LYS A 295 21.93 -32.13 9.36
CA LYS A 295 20.49 -32.43 9.25
C LYS A 295 19.71 -31.95 10.49
N ALA A 296 20.33 -31.99 11.68
CA ALA A 296 19.70 -31.56 12.92
C ALA A 296 19.47 -30.04 12.96
N LEU A 297 20.37 -29.24 12.40
CA LEU A 297 20.18 -27.80 12.24
C LEU A 297 18.99 -27.50 11.30
N LEU A 298 18.94 -28.17 10.14
CA LEU A 298 17.86 -27.95 9.17
C LEU A 298 16.48 -28.31 9.74
N GLU A 299 16.40 -29.43 10.51
CA GLU A 299 15.16 -29.84 11.16
C GLU A 299 14.73 -28.85 12.26
N ASP A 300 15.66 -28.42 13.15
CA ASP A 300 15.36 -27.44 14.20
C ASP A 300 14.98 -26.08 13.62
N MET A 301 15.64 -25.63 12.56
CA MET A 301 15.30 -24.38 11.88
C MET A 301 13.94 -24.45 11.20
N SER A 302 13.58 -25.58 10.62
CA SER A 302 12.24 -25.78 10.03
C SER A 302 11.14 -25.67 11.09
N GLU A 303 11.28 -26.38 12.22
CA GLU A 303 10.30 -26.34 13.32
C GLU A 303 10.14 -24.93 13.91
N ARG A 304 11.26 -24.24 14.17
CA ARG A 304 11.22 -22.85 14.70
C ARG A 304 10.64 -21.85 13.72
N LEU A 305 10.94 -22.01 12.44
CA LEU A 305 10.38 -21.16 11.40
C LEU A 305 8.87 -21.37 11.26
N GLU A 306 8.41 -22.64 11.28
CA GLU A 306 7.00 -22.98 11.27
C GLU A 306 6.26 -22.34 12.45
N GLN A 307 6.82 -22.47 13.65
CA GLN A 307 6.26 -21.85 14.85
C GLN A 307 6.21 -20.32 14.71
N LYS A 308 7.29 -19.70 14.22
CA LYS A 308 7.36 -18.23 14.10
C LYS A 308 6.38 -17.67 13.08
N ILE A 309 6.20 -18.35 11.95
CA ILE A 309 5.19 -17.97 10.94
C ILE A 309 3.78 -18.15 11.52
N ALA A 310 3.53 -19.24 12.25
CA ALA A 310 2.23 -19.45 12.91
C ALA A 310 1.93 -18.33 13.91
N GLU A 311 2.90 -17.96 14.76
CA GLU A 311 2.78 -16.85 15.71
C GLU A 311 2.46 -15.51 15.01
N ASP A 312 3.13 -15.19 13.90
CA ASP A 312 2.89 -13.97 13.13
C ASP A 312 1.45 -13.95 12.57
N VAL A 313 0.95 -15.09 12.02
CA VAL A 313 -0.42 -15.19 11.49
C VAL A 313 -1.47 -15.15 12.62
N GLU A 314 -1.26 -15.88 13.69
CA GLU A 314 -2.18 -15.91 14.85
C GLU A 314 -2.26 -14.52 15.52
N GLY A 315 -1.12 -13.84 15.70
CA GLY A 315 -1.06 -12.49 16.25
C GLY A 315 -1.83 -11.49 15.39
N MET A 316 -1.71 -11.58 14.06
CA MET A 316 -2.50 -10.76 13.14
C MET A 316 -4.00 -11.04 13.28
N LEU A 317 -4.43 -12.32 13.32
CA LEU A 317 -5.84 -12.70 13.50
C LEU A 317 -6.40 -12.19 14.84
N ASP A 318 -5.60 -12.28 15.90
CA ASP A 318 -5.99 -11.78 17.22
C ASP A 318 -6.24 -10.27 17.19
N VAL A 319 -5.29 -9.49 16.66
CA VAL A 319 -5.40 -8.04 16.61
C VAL A 319 -6.52 -7.59 15.66
N THR A 320 -6.58 -8.10 14.45
CA THR A 320 -7.53 -7.60 13.45
C THR A 320 -8.94 -8.13 13.68
N ILE A 321 -9.10 -9.45 13.82
CA ILE A 321 -10.43 -10.06 13.85
C ILE A 321 -10.95 -10.16 15.27
N ARG A 322 -10.23 -10.81 16.21
CA ARG A 322 -10.78 -11.09 17.54
C ARG A 322 -10.96 -9.83 18.36
N GLN A 323 -9.98 -8.91 18.36
CA GLN A 323 -10.06 -7.68 19.13
C GLN A 323 -10.90 -6.60 18.44
N ASN A 324 -10.68 -6.38 17.13
CA ASN A 324 -11.26 -5.25 16.40
C ASN A 324 -12.40 -5.62 15.43
N GLY A 325 -12.64 -6.90 15.15
CA GLY A 325 -13.71 -7.35 14.25
C GLY A 325 -13.51 -6.91 12.80
N CYS A 326 -12.26 -6.71 12.39
CA CYS A 326 -11.89 -6.30 11.02
C CYS A 326 -11.61 -7.52 10.15
N ASP A 327 -12.33 -7.68 9.05
CA ASP A 327 -12.13 -8.75 8.06
C ASP A 327 -11.10 -8.34 7.00
N VAL A 328 -9.87 -8.11 7.43
CA VAL A 328 -8.75 -7.73 6.52
C VAL A 328 -8.40 -8.82 5.50
N LEU A 329 -8.89 -10.05 5.69
CA LEU A 329 -8.61 -11.22 4.84
C LEU A 329 -9.74 -11.56 3.86
N GLY A 330 -10.89 -10.91 3.98
CA GLY A 330 -12.08 -11.21 3.18
C GLY A 330 -12.70 -12.59 3.50
N LEU A 331 -12.69 -12.98 4.77
CA LEU A 331 -13.19 -14.28 5.24
C LEU A 331 -14.71 -14.38 5.11
N CYS A 332 -15.44 -13.28 5.31
CA CYS A 332 -16.90 -13.24 5.05
C CYS A 332 -17.22 -13.59 3.61
N ARG A 333 -16.46 -13.09 2.66
CA ARG A 333 -16.63 -13.41 1.24
C ARG A 333 -16.29 -14.88 0.95
N ARG A 334 -15.25 -15.43 1.57
CA ARG A 334 -14.90 -16.86 1.45
C ARG A 334 -16.00 -17.72 2.01
N LEU A 335 -16.55 -17.37 3.17
CA LEU A 335 -17.66 -18.06 3.80
C LEU A 335 -18.91 -18.09 2.90
N LYS A 336 -19.29 -16.94 2.34
CA LYS A 336 -20.41 -16.86 1.37
C LYS A 336 -20.24 -17.81 0.19
N LYS A 337 -18.99 -18.03 -0.24
CA LYS A 337 -18.67 -18.88 -1.40
C LYS A 337 -18.56 -20.38 -1.03
N GLN A 338 -17.96 -20.71 0.11
CA GLN A 338 -17.60 -22.09 0.46
C GLN A 338 -18.59 -22.76 1.43
N ALA A 339 -19.24 -21.99 2.31
CA ALA A 339 -20.19 -22.47 3.31
C ALA A 339 -21.41 -21.54 3.42
N PRO A 340 -22.19 -21.36 2.35
CA PRO A 340 -23.31 -20.39 2.33
C PRO A 340 -24.43 -20.72 3.32
N SER A 341 -24.55 -21.98 3.76
CA SER A 341 -25.51 -22.42 4.78
C SER A 341 -25.28 -21.75 6.13
N VAL A 342 -24.04 -21.53 6.50
CA VAL A 342 -23.63 -20.93 7.79
C VAL A 342 -23.99 -19.46 7.86
N ILE A 343 -23.87 -18.73 6.75
CA ILE A 343 -24.07 -17.28 6.73
C ILE A 343 -25.52 -16.87 6.43
N ARG A 344 -26.33 -17.80 5.89
CA ARG A 344 -27.69 -17.49 5.45
C ARG A 344 -28.56 -16.95 6.58
N GLY A 345 -29.08 -15.72 6.39
CA GLY A 345 -29.93 -15.03 7.37
C GLY A 345 -29.15 -14.28 8.46
N PHE A 346 -27.83 -14.21 8.34
CA PHE A 346 -26.96 -13.51 9.28
C PHE A 346 -25.88 -12.68 8.56
N GLU A 347 -26.10 -12.35 7.29
CA GLU A 347 -25.12 -11.72 6.41
C GLU A 347 -24.56 -10.40 6.99
N GLU A 348 -25.43 -9.61 7.66
CA GLU A 348 -25.06 -8.33 8.26
C GLU A 348 -24.33 -8.50 9.60
N GLU A 349 -24.51 -9.64 10.28
CA GLU A 349 -23.88 -9.89 11.59
C GLU A 349 -22.50 -10.56 11.45
N TRP A 350 -22.15 -11.05 10.26
CA TRP A 350 -20.95 -11.85 10.08
C TRP A 350 -19.62 -11.13 10.36
N PRO A 351 -19.44 -9.84 10.11
CA PRO A 351 -18.23 -9.16 10.53
C PRO A 351 -17.97 -9.31 12.03
N ASP A 352 -18.99 -9.22 12.86
CA ASP A 352 -18.85 -9.42 14.31
C ASP A 352 -18.76 -10.90 14.70
N ARG A 353 -19.46 -11.79 14.02
CA ARG A 353 -19.43 -13.24 14.26
C ARG A 353 -18.11 -13.89 13.88
N LEU A 354 -17.28 -13.27 13.05
CA LEU A 354 -15.93 -13.75 12.78
C LEU A 354 -15.09 -13.87 14.07
N ARG A 355 -15.35 -13.04 15.07
CA ARG A 355 -14.66 -13.10 16.37
C ARG A 355 -14.85 -14.45 17.08
N ASP A 356 -16.00 -15.10 16.87
CA ASP A 356 -16.37 -16.37 17.51
C ASP A 356 -15.97 -17.58 16.67
N CYS A 357 -15.40 -17.40 15.49
CA CYS A 357 -14.93 -18.45 14.63
C CYS A 357 -13.64 -19.08 15.17
N GLN A 358 -13.46 -20.36 14.84
CA GLN A 358 -12.21 -21.06 15.12
C GLN A 358 -11.20 -20.77 14.01
N TYR A 359 -9.96 -20.50 14.39
CA TYR A 359 -8.83 -20.27 13.49
C TYR A 359 -7.75 -21.30 13.81
N VAL A 360 -7.31 -22.02 12.78
CA VAL A 360 -6.21 -22.99 12.84
C VAL A 360 -5.15 -22.55 11.84
N VAL A 361 -3.91 -22.47 12.27
CA VAL A 361 -2.77 -22.15 11.41
C VAL A 361 -1.87 -23.37 11.35
N GLU A 362 -1.70 -23.92 10.15
CA GLU A 362 -0.82 -25.03 9.86
C GLU A 362 0.29 -24.53 8.94
N VAL A 363 1.54 -24.67 9.38
CA VAL A 363 2.70 -24.22 8.62
C VAL A 363 3.57 -25.42 8.28
N SER A 364 4.07 -25.46 7.06
CA SER A 364 5.07 -26.42 6.61
C SER A 364 6.21 -25.68 5.93
N ALA A 365 7.37 -25.63 6.58
CA ALA A 365 8.56 -24.95 6.09
C ALA A 365 9.67 -25.98 5.78
N GLN A 366 10.26 -25.87 4.60
CA GLN A 366 11.42 -26.67 4.23
C GLN A 366 12.65 -25.78 4.21
N VAL A 367 13.52 -25.97 5.20
CA VAL A 367 14.81 -25.24 5.27
C VAL A 367 15.88 -26.05 4.56
N ASN A 368 16.63 -25.37 3.70
CA ASN A 368 17.77 -25.91 2.98
C ASN A 368 19.03 -25.10 3.30
N SER A 369 20.19 -25.76 3.30
CA SER A 369 21.46 -25.02 3.31
C SER A 369 21.79 -24.58 1.89
N VAL A 370 22.17 -23.33 1.73
CA VAL A 370 22.82 -22.88 0.48
C VAL A 370 24.23 -23.45 0.49
N GLY A 371 24.38 -24.65 -0.02
CA GLY A 371 25.68 -25.20 -0.30
C GLY A 371 26.30 -24.43 -1.48
N ALA A 372 26.97 -23.34 -1.25
CA ALA A 372 28.00 -22.87 -2.15
C ALA A 372 29.17 -23.86 -2.05
N GLN A 373 29.06 -25.02 -2.65
CA GLN A 373 30.23 -25.78 -3.03
C GLN A 373 30.94 -25.00 -4.13
N ILE A 374 31.77 -24.06 -3.71
CA ILE A 374 32.88 -23.63 -4.54
C ILE A 374 33.92 -24.75 -4.42
N SER A 375 33.81 -25.75 -5.30
CA SER A 375 34.87 -26.72 -5.56
C SER A 375 35.95 -26.09 -6.41
#